data_d01bb590d810968d3c76aae010f6d8fc
#
_entry.id   d01bb590d810968d3c76aae010f6d8fc
#
_cell.length_a   1.000
_cell.length_b   1.000
_cell.length_c   1.000
_cell.angle_alpha   90.00
_cell.angle_beta   90.00
_cell.angle_gamma   90.00
#
_symmetry.space_group_name_H-M   'P 1'
#
loop_
_entity.id
_entity.type
_entity.pdbx_description
1 polymer ?
#
loop_
_entity_poly.entity_id
_entity_poly.type
_entity_poly.pdbx_seq_one_letter_code
_entity_poly.pdbx_strand_id
1 'polypeptide(L)'
;MVLRIITKEPFFLDKGSGGYFKGTDPNVAIKILQEKWVYNTPVLYIGKAGGEGKEATLRSRILQYLKFGQGKHVGHKGGRYIWQLSDAEELLFCWKPLPTDEPEDVESMLISEFKHQYAGKRPFANLNK
;
A
#
# COMPACT_ATOMS: atom_id res chain seq x y z
N MET A 1 0.94 -6.12 5.34
CA MET A 1 -0.25 -5.26 5.20
C MET A 1 -0.04 -3.92 5.88
N VAL A 2 -0.66 -2.89 5.35
CA VAL A 2 -0.74 -1.58 6.00
C VAL A 2 -2.18 -1.36 6.46
N LEU A 3 -2.35 -0.97 7.71
CA LEU A 3 -3.65 -0.83 8.35
C LEU A 3 -3.87 0.59 8.86
N ARG A 4 -5.10 1.07 8.70
CA ARG A 4 -5.58 2.31 9.31
C ARG A 4 -6.71 1.96 10.26
N ILE A 5 -6.47 2.11 11.56
CA ILE A 5 -7.43 1.75 12.61
C ILE A 5 -8.31 2.92 13.04
N ILE A 6 -8.00 4.13 12.60
CA ILE A 6 -8.80 5.32 12.84
C ILE A 6 -10.07 5.24 12.00
N THR A 7 -11.23 5.49 12.61
CA THR A 7 -12.54 5.34 11.96
C THR A 7 -13.09 6.63 11.35
N LYS A 8 -12.46 7.77 11.59
CA LYS A 8 -12.91 9.04 11.00
C LYS A 8 -12.71 9.07 9.49
N GLU A 9 -13.46 9.93 8.80
CA GLU A 9 -13.37 10.15 7.38
C GLU A 9 -11.93 10.47 6.95
N PRO A 10 -11.40 9.85 5.87
CA PRO A 10 -10.06 10.15 5.42
C PRO A 10 -9.95 11.57 4.87
N PHE A 11 -8.85 12.23 5.13
CA PHE A 11 -8.50 13.50 4.54
C PHE A 11 -7.26 13.32 3.66
N PHE A 12 -7.36 13.71 2.39
CA PHE A 12 -6.28 13.57 1.42
C PHE A 12 -5.61 14.90 1.15
N LEU A 13 -4.29 14.87 0.99
CA LEU A 13 -3.48 16.04 0.68
C LEU A 13 -3.31 16.15 -0.84
N ASP A 14 -3.30 17.38 -1.37
CA ASP A 14 -2.98 17.61 -2.78
C ASP A 14 -1.57 17.12 -3.11
N LYS A 15 -0.63 17.34 -2.18
CA LYS A 15 0.73 16.82 -2.26
C LYS A 15 1.07 16.08 -0.98
N GLY A 16 1.32 14.79 -1.12
CA GLY A 16 1.80 13.95 -0.04
C GLY A 16 3.32 14.02 0.09
N SER A 17 3.86 13.19 0.98
CA SER A 17 5.30 13.12 1.24
C SER A 17 6.05 12.14 0.32
N GLY A 18 5.36 11.44 -0.58
CA GLY A 18 5.99 10.47 -1.48
C GLY A 18 7.02 11.10 -2.41
N GLY A 19 8.11 10.36 -2.67
CA GLY A 19 9.20 10.84 -3.49
C GLY A 19 8.93 10.75 -5.00
N TYR A 20 9.62 11.59 -5.75
CA TYR A 20 9.65 11.49 -7.21
C TYR A 20 10.57 10.33 -7.61
N PHE A 21 10.14 9.54 -8.57
CA PHE A 21 10.95 8.46 -9.11
C PHE A 21 11.03 8.60 -10.63
N LYS A 22 12.24 8.64 -11.16
CA LYS A 22 12.49 8.89 -12.59
C LYS A 22 11.79 10.15 -13.10
N GLY A 23 11.79 11.21 -12.30
CA GLY A 23 11.16 12.48 -12.64
C GLY A 23 9.63 12.48 -12.62
N THR A 24 8.99 11.39 -12.21
CA THR A 24 7.54 11.30 -12.16
C THR A 24 6.99 11.73 -10.81
N ASP A 25 6.02 12.64 -10.83
CA ASP A 25 5.30 13.08 -9.64
C ASP A 25 4.41 11.92 -9.15
N PRO A 26 4.57 11.46 -7.89
CA PRO A 26 3.76 10.36 -7.36
C PRO A 26 2.33 10.78 -7.00
N ASN A 27 2.05 12.08 -6.92
CA ASN A 27 0.75 12.56 -6.47
C ASN A 27 -0.32 12.42 -7.55
N VAL A 28 -1.53 12.09 -7.11
CA VAL A 28 -2.71 12.02 -7.97
C VAL A 28 -3.79 12.96 -7.45
N ALA A 29 -4.79 13.26 -8.28
CA ALA A 29 -5.90 14.11 -7.89
C ALA A 29 -6.66 13.49 -6.70
N ILE A 30 -7.10 14.33 -5.76
CA ILE A 30 -7.87 13.89 -4.58
C ILE A 30 -9.10 13.09 -4.97
N LYS A 31 -9.78 13.48 -6.06
CA LYS A 31 -10.93 12.74 -6.57
C LYS A 31 -10.62 11.27 -6.85
N ILE A 32 -9.45 10.96 -7.40
CA ILE A 32 -9.00 9.59 -7.66
C ILE A 32 -8.85 8.84 -6.36
N LEU A 33 -8.25 9.45 -5.34
CA LEU A 33 -8.08 8.84 -4.03
C LEU A 33 -9.43 8.56 -3.38
N GLN A 34 -10.36 9.49 -3.44
CA GLN A 34 -11.72 9.31 -2.94
C GLN A 34 -12.45 8.16 -3.63
N GLU A 35 -12.31 8.02 -4.93
CA GLU A 35 -12.91 6.92 -5.70
C GLU A 35 -12.33 5.55 -5.35
N LYS A 36 -11.04 5.51 -4.99
CA LYS A 36 -10.35 4.26 -4.63
C LYS A 36 -10.53 3.88 -3.16
N TRP A 37 -11.01 4.79 -2.33
CA TRP A 37 -11.20 4.52 -0.91
C TRP A 37 -12.21 3.40 -0.69
N VAL A 38 -11.91 2.51 0.25
CA VAL A 38 -12.80 1.43 0.65
C VAL A 38 -13.20 1.64 2.10
N TYR A 39 -14.50 1.78 2.35
CA TYR A 39 -15.03 1.97 3.70
C TYR A 39 -15.18 0.65 4.44
N ASN A 40 -15.26 0.72 5.77
CA ASN A 40 -15.54 -0.41 6.66
C ASN A 40 -14.45 -1.49 6.67
N THR A 41 -13.21 -1.10 6.36
CA THR A 41 -12.05 -1.97 6.48
C THR A 41 -10.84 -1.17 6.97
N PRO A 42 -10.04 -1.74 7.89
CA PRO A 42 -8.76 -1.13 8.25
C PRO A 42 -7.65 -1.38 7.21
N VAL A 43 -7.84 -2.32 6.28
CA VAL A 43 -6.79 -2.73 5.34
C VAL A 43 -6.68 -1.73 4.20
N LEU A 44 -5.53 -1.06 4.11
CA LEU A 44 -5.21 -0.13 3.04
C LEU A 44 -4.37 -0.76 1.93
N TYR A 45 -3.52 -1.71 2.28
CA TYR A 45 -2.58 -2.30 1.34
C TYR A 45 -2.19 -3.72 1.75
N ILE A 46 -2.15 -4.61 0.78
CA ILE A 46 -1.63 -5.96 0.90
C ILE A 46 -0.47 -6.09 -0.06
N GLY A 47 0.69 -6.45 0.43
CA GLY A 47 1.89 -6.60 -0.38
C GLY A 47 2.68 -7.82 0.03
N LYS A 48 3.66 -8.15 -0.79
CA LYS A 48 4.55 -9.29 -0.58
C LYS A 48 6.01 -8.88 -0.71
N ALA A 49 6.89 -9.74 -0.23
CA ALA A 49 8.31 -9.62 -0.45
C ALA A 49 8.92 -11.00 -0.72
N GLY A 50 9.84 -11.06 -1.67
CA GLY A 50 10.55 -12.30 -1.99
C GLY A 50 9.72 -13.28 -2.81
N GLY A 51 10.10 -14.54 -2.70
CA GLY A 51 9.56 -15.63 -3.48
C GLY A 51 10.62 -16.26 -4.36
N GLU A 52 10.28 -17.32 -5.08
CA GLU A 52 11.19 -18.04 -5.96
C GLU A 52 11.79 -17.08 -7.00
N GLY A 53 13.12 -17.06 -7.11
CA GLY A 53 13.84 -16.19 -8.01
C GLY A 53 13.86 -14.72 -7.66
N LYS A 54 13.39 -14.34 -6.47
CA LYS A 54 13.36 -12.95 -5.99
C LYS A 54 14.34 -12.74 -4.84
N GLU A 55 15.09 -11.65 -4.89
CA GLU A 55 16.05 -11.28 -3.84
C GLU A 55 15.42 -10.41 -2.75
N ALA A 56 14.28 -9.77 -3.01
CA ALA A 56 13.63 -8.88 -2.06
C ALA A 56 13.22 -9.59 -0.77
N THR A 57 13.42 -8.93 0.36
CA THR A 57 13.02 -9.41 1.69
C THR A 57 11.92 -8.51 2.24
N LEU A 58 11.25 -8.96 3.32
CA LEU A 58 10.31 -8.09 4.04
C LEU A 58 10.99 -6.79 4.46
N ARG A 59 12.20 -6.89 5.02
CA ARG A 59 12.96 -5.71 5.43
C ARG A 59 13.22 -4.76 4.26
N SER A 60 13.70 -5.27 3.13
CA SER A 60 14.02 -4.42 1.98
C SER A 60 12.78 -3.73 1.41
N ARG A 61 11.65 -4.42 1.38
CA ARG A 61 10.38 -3.85 0.91
C ARG A 61 9.83 -2.79 1.86
N ILE A 62 9.86 -3.04 3.15
CA ILE A 62 9.41 -2.07 4.16
C ILE A 62 10.31 -0.82 4.14
N LEU A 63 11.63 -1.00 4.04
CA LEU A 63 12.55 0.14 3.93
C LEU A 63 12.30 0.96 2.68
N GLN A 64 12.03 0.31 1.55
CA GLN A 64 11.70 1.00 0.30
C GLN A 64 10.40 1.82 0.44
N TYR A 65 9.38 1.27 1.08
CA TYR A 65 8.14 1.97 1.37
C TYR A 65 8.40 3.21 2.23
N LEU A 66 9.16 3.07 3.32
CA LEU A 66 9.46 4.18 4.22
C LEU A 66 10.30 5.26 3.55
N LYS A 67 11.29 4.88 2.76
CA LYS A 67 12.11 5.82 1.99
C LYS A 67 11.29 6.61 0.99
N PHE A 68 10.37 5.96 0.30
CA PHE A 68 9.45 6.63 -0.60
C PHE A 68 8.62 7.68 0.14
N GLY A 69 8.09 7.33 1.30
CA GLY A 69 7.31 8.26 2.14
C GLY A 69 8.12 9.43 2.71
N GLN A 70 9.44 9.29 2.78
CA GLN A 70 10.36 10.36 3.19
C GLN A 70 10.80 11.26 2.02
N GLY A 71 10.24 11.07 0.85
CA GLY A 71 10.59 11.85 -0.33
C GLY A 71 11.82 11.37 -1.08
N LYS A 72 12.33 10.17 -0.77
CA LYS A 72 13.48 9.60 -1.48
C LYS A 72 13.09 9.14 -2.89
N HIS A 73 14.05 9.15 -3.80
CA HIS A 73 13.85 8.77 -5.20
C HIS A 73 13.85 7.25 -5.38
N VAL A 74 12.90 6.57 -4.76
CA VAL A 74 12.71 5.12 -4.87
C VAL A 74 11.29 4.82 -5.33
N GLY A 75 11.12 3.81 -6.18
CA GLY A 75 9.81 3.42 -6.66
C GLY A 75 9.09 2.53 -5.65
N HIS A 76 7.86 2.88 -5.29
CA HIS A 76 6.99 2.03 -4.49
C HIS A 76 5.53 2.30 -4.84
N LYS A 77 4.99 1.52 -5.79
CA LYS A 77 3.62 1.74 -6.28
C LYS A 77 2.57 1.66 -5.18
N GLY A 78 2.66 0.67 -4.30
CA GLY A 78 1.70 0.50 -3.20
C GLY A 78 1.72 1.63 -2.18
N GLY A 79 2.86 2.27 -1.96
CA GLY A 79 2.98 3.41 -1.05
C GLY A 79 2.46 4.72 -1.63
N ARG A 80 2.30 4.77 -2.94
CA ARG A 80 1.98 6.00 -3.65
C ARG A 80 0.73 6.72 -3.12
N TYR A 81 -0.37 6.02 -2.98
CA TYR A 81 -1.62 6.62 -2.49
C TYR A 81 -1.62 6.88 -0.99
N ILE A 82 -0.97 6.00 -0.24
CA ILE A 82 -0.92 6.08 1.23
C ILE A 82 -0.33 7.42 1.67
N TRP A 83 0.74 7.86 1.03
CA TRP A 83 1.46 9.06 1.44
C TRP A 83 0.75 10.38 1.13
N GLN A 84 -0.40 10.32 0.46
CA GLN A 84 -1.33 11.47 0.34
C GLN A 84 -2.42 11.48 1.42
N LEU A 85 -2.51 10.45 2.27
CA LEU A 85 -3.35 10.51 3.48
C LEU A 85 -2.74 11.46 4.49
N SER A 86 -3.56 12.32 5.10
CA SER A 86 -3.10 13.25 6.13
C SER A 86 -2.55 12.55 7.37
N ASP A 87 -3.03 11.35 7.66
CA ASP A 87 -2.60 10.53 8.80
C ASP A 87 -1.71 9.35 8.40
N ALA A 88 -0.99 9.47 7.30
CA ALA A 88 -0.11 8.40 6.80
C ALA A 88 0.93 7.92 7.82
N GLU A 89 1.40 8.79 8.70
CA GLU A 89 2.40 8.44 9.72
C GLU A 89 1.80 7.69 10.92
N GLU A 90 0.49 7.62 11.03
CA GLU A 90 -0.20 6.92 12.11
C GLU A 90 -0.65 5.50 11.75
N LEU A 91 -0.27 5.02 10.57
CA LEU A 91 -0.64 3.71 10.08
C LEU A 91 0.19 2.60 10.73
N LEU A 92 -0.38 1.40 10.75
CA LEU A 92 0.27 0.23 11.32
C LEU A 92 0.75 -0.71 10.22
N PHE A 93 1.91 -1.32 10.44
CA PHE A 93 2.41 -2.41 9.62
C PHE A 93 2.17 -3.75 10.28
N CYS A 94 1.65 -4.70 9.50
CA CYS A 94 1.57 -6.09 9.89
C CYS A 94 2.33 -6.91 8.86
N TRP A 95 3.17 -7.85 9.31
CA TRP A 95 3.91 -8.72 8.41
C TRP A 95 3.94 -10.14 8.95
N LYS A 96 4.08 -11.09 8.04
CA LYS A 96 4.18 -12.50 8.38
C LYS A 96 5.26 -13.15 7.52
N PRO A 97 6.31 -13.72 8.10
CA PRO A 97 7.25 -14.56 7.36
C PRO A 97 6.55 -15.81 6.83
N LEU A 98 6.88 -16.19 5.60
CA LEU A 98 6.31 -17.37 4.92
C LEU A 98 7.45 -18.35 4.61
N PRO A 99 7.81 -19.25 5.54
CA PRO A 99 8.95 -20.13 5.35
C PRO A 99 8.73 -21.20 4.26
N THR A 100 7.49 -21.58 3.98
CA THR A 100 7.17 -22.64 3.04
C THR A 100 6.23 -22.22 1.91
N ASP A 101 5.37 -21.23 2.14
CA ASP A 101 4.41 -20.78 1.13
C ASP A 101 5.04 -19.77 0.18
N GLU A 102 4.61 -19.80 -1.08
CA GLU A 102 5.03 -18.79 -2.07
C GLU A 102 4.30 -17.46 -1.77
N PRO A 103 5.04 -16.36 -1.53
CA PRO A 103 4.43 -15.06 -1.20
C PRO A 103 3.43 -14.56 -2.25
N GLU A 104 3.66 -14.80 -3.52
CA GLU A 104 2.74 -14.44 -4.61
C GLU A 104 1.38 -15.07 -4.44
N ASP A 105 1.34 -16.35 -4.10
CA ASP A 105 0.10 -17.09 -3.93
C ASP A 105 -0.69 -16.60 -2.72
N VAL A 106 0.00 -16.33 -1.62
CA VAL A 106 -0.63 -15.82 -0.39
C VAL A 106 -1.18 -14.40 -0.62
N GLU A 107 -0.40 -13.53 -1.26
CA GLU A 107 -0.86 -12.18 -1.60
C GLU A 107 -2.11 -12.23 -2.48
N SER A 108 -2.08 -13.03 -3.54
CA SER A 108 -3.19 -13.16 -4.47
C SER A 108 -4.45 -13.68 -3.80
N MET A 109 -4.32 -14.65 -2.89
CA MET A 109 -5.43 -15.18 -2.11
C MET A 109 -6.05 -14.10 -1.22
N LEU A 110 -5.22 -13.36 -0.48
CA LEU A 110 -5.70 -12.32 0.43
C LEU A 110 -6.41 -11.19 -0.32
N ILE A 111 -5.88 -10.77 -1.46
CA ILE A 111 -6.51 -9.74 -2.29
C ILE A 111 -7.83 -10.25 -2.87
N SER A 112 -7.88 -11.51 -3.30
CA SER A 112 -9.11 -12.14 -3.80
C SER A 112 -10.20 -12.17 -2.73
N GLU A 113 -9.85 -12.56 -1.50
CA GLU A 113 -10.79 -12.54 -0.38
C GLU A 113 -11.28 -11.14 -0.06
N PHE A 114 -10.38 -10.15 -0.09
CA PHE A 114 -10.76 -8.76 0.10
C PHE A 114 -11.77 -8.30 -0.95
N LYS A 115 -11.51 -8.57 -2.23
CA LYS A 115 -12.44 -8.23 -3.31
C LYS A 115 -13.81 -8.89 -3.12
N HIS A 116 -13.82 -10.12 -2.67
CA HIS A 116 -15.06 -10.83 -2.41
C HIS A 116 -15.91 -10.13 -1.33
N GLN A 117 -15.27 -9.63 -0.27
CA GLN A 117 -15.94 -8.93 0.82
C GLN A 117 -16.35 -7.50 0.47
N TYR A 118 -15.67 -6.85 -0.45
CA TYR A 118 -15.85 -5.42 -0.73
C TYR A 118 -16.26 -5.14 -2.18
N ALA A 119 -17.19 -5.94 -2.69
CA ALA A 119 -17.83 -5.74 -3.99
C ALA A 119 -16.85 -5.61 -5.17
N GLY A 120 -15.80 -6.40 -5.17
CA GLY A 120 -14.79 -6.43 -6.22
C GLY A 120 -13.73 -5.35 -6.11
N LYS A 121 -13.78 -4.50 -5.09
CA LYS A 121 -12.78 -3.46 -4.88
C LYS A 121 -11.48 -4.04 -4.31
N ARG A 122 -10.35 -3.53 -4.79
CA ARG A 122 -9.03 -3.80 -4.20
C ARG A 122 -8.85 -2.95 -2.94
N PRO A 123 -7.92 -3.34 -2.04
CA PRO A 123 -7.50 -2.41 -0.99
C PRO A 123 -7.06 -1.07 -1.60
N PHE A 124 -7.31 0.01 -0.90
CA PHE A 124 -7.12 1.39 -1.38
C PHE A 124 -5.82 1.63 -2.14
N ALA A 125 -4.71 1.16 -1.60
CA ALA A 125 -3.39 1.44 -2.17
C ALA A 125 -2.83 0.31 -3.07
N ASN A 126 -3.61 -0.74 -3.33
CA ASN A 126 -3.23 -1.75 -4.30
C ASN A 126 -3.56 -1.27 -5.71
N LEU A 127 -2.53 -0.97 -6.51
CA LEU A 127 -2.71 -0.41 -7.86
C LEU A 127 -2.93 -1.47 -8.92
N ASN A 128 -2.41 -2.70 -8.69
CA ASN A 128 -2.38 -3.79 -9.68
C ASN A 128 -3.01 -5.04 -9.13
N LYS A 129 -3.87 -5.54 -8.93
CA LYS A 129 -4.50 -6.80 -8.45
C LYS A 129 -5.85 -6.57 -7.75
#